data_bec2a370ebe4e1cab76345f35fef1f28
#
_entry.id   bec2a370ebe4e1cab76345f35fef1f28
#
_cell.length_a   1.000
_cell.length_b   1.000
_cell.length_c   1.000
_cell.angle_alpha   90.00
_cell.angle_beta   90.00
_cell.angle_gamma   90.00
#
_symmetry.space_group_name_H-M   'P 1'
#
loop_
_entity.id
_entity.type
_entity.pdbx_description
1 polymer ?
#
loop_
_entity_poly.entity_id
_entity_poly.type
_entity_poly.pdbx_seq_one_letter_code
_entity_poly.pdbx_strand_id
1 'polypeptide(L)'
;MKKSLLVEGDGGPLSMVVAAANVPDATLLEATLDAVVLERPPAEPPDWTQHLSLDAGFDDDPSYLAALDRDYTPHIASHRTPPPPPERRFPARRWVVERTLAWLHRWRGILIRWERKAANYLGLLQFACALLWFRRLHRLTNGSPQSYVR
;
A
#
# COMPACT_ATOMS: atom_id res chain seq x y z
N MET A 1 -2.14 2.51 17.95
CA MET A 1 -1.97 1.36 17.03
C MET A 1 -1.55 1.92 15.68
N LYS A 2 -0.54 1.30 15.07
CA LYS A 2 -0.03 1.64 13.75
C LYS A 2 -0.70 0.76 12.70
N LYS A 3 -0.90 1.29 11.50
CA LYS A 3 -1.45 0.58 10.32
C LYS A 3 -0.39 0.63 9.23
N SER A 4 0.01 -0.51 8.71
CA SER A 4 0.82 -0.62 7.49
C SER A 4 -0.10 -1.09 6.37
N LEU A 5 -0.14 -0.35 5.27
CA LEU A 5 -1.06 -0.53 4.16
C LEU A 5 -0.30 -0.57 2.85
N LEU A 6 -0.49 -1.61 2.08
CA LEU A 6 -0.07 -1.69 0.68
C LEU A 6 -1.26 -1.41 -0.23
N VAL A 7 -1.06 -0.59 -1.25
CA VAL A 7 -2.07 -0.26 -2.26
C VAL A 7 -1.50 -0.44 -3.66
N GLU A 8 -2.35 -0.78 -4.61
CA GLU A 8 -1.99 -0.73 -6.03
C GLU A 8 -2.01 0.73 -6.56
N GLY A 9 -1.51 0.94 -7.78
CA GLY A 9 -1.25 2.28 -8.34
C GLY A 9 -2.43 3.25 -8.36
N ASP A 10 -3.66 2.77 -8.32
CA ASP A 10 -4.89 3.58 -8.27
C ASP A 10 -5.51 3.67 -6.86
N GLY A 11 -4.85 3.11 -5.85
CA GLY A 11 -5.25 3.21 -4.44
C GLY A 11 -6.16 2.09 -3.94
N GLY A 12 -6.29 1.00 -4.70
CA GLY A 12 -6.97 -0.20 -4.20
C GLY A 12 -6.11 -0.88 -3.12
N PRO A 13 -6.65 -1.14 -1.91
CA PRO A 13 -5.89 -1.80 -0.85
C PRO A 13 -5.59 -3.26 -1.20
N LEU A 14 -4.31 -3.65 -1.17
CA LEU A 14 -3.85 -5.02 -1.44
C LEU A 14 -3.65 -5.81 -0.17
N SER A 15 -3.06 -5.19 0.84
CA SER A 15 -2.84 -5.81 2.15
C SER A 15 -2.82 -4.77 3.25
N MET A 16 -3.08 -5.21 4.48
CA MET A 16 -3.01 -4.38 5.66
C MET A 16 -2.62 -5.20 6.88
N VAL A 17 -1.68 -4.67 7.65
CA VAL A 17 -1.32 -5.18 8.97
C VAL A 17 -1.44 -4.10 10.02
N VAL A 18 -1.64 -4.50 11.27
CA VAL A 18 -1.73 -3.61 12.41
C VAL A 18 -0.73 -4.02 13.48
N ALA A 19 -0.10 -3.01 14.10
CA ALA A 19 0.88 -3.22 15.14
C ALA A 19 0.73 -2.20 16.28
N ALA A 20 1.50 -2.41 17.35
CA ALA A 20 1.60 -1.42 18.41
C ALA A 20 2.22 -0.11 17.86
N ALA A 21 1.87 1.02 18.45
CA ALA A 21 2.29 2.34 17.95
C ALA A 21 3.81 2.56 17.98
N ASN A 22 4.51 1.86 18.87
CA ASN A 22 5.95 1.93 19.05
C ASN A 22 6.76 1.05 18.09
N VAL A 23 6.11 0.22 17.28
CA VAL A 23 6.80 -0.64 16.30
C VAL A 23 7.27 0.24 15.13
N PRO A 24 8.54 0.17 14.70
CA PRO A 24 9.03 0.88 13.52
C PRO A 24 8.31 0.45 12.23
N ASP A 25 8.10 1.38 11.30
CA ASP A 25 7.40 1.05 10.05
C ASP A 25 8.17 0.04 9.19
N ALA A 26 9.49 0.17 9.13
CA ALA A 26 10.36 -0.73 8.38
C ALA A 26 10.18 -2.20 8.79
N THR A 27 9.99 -2.48 10.09
CA THR A 27 9.78 -3.86 10.59
C THR A 27 8.43 -4.47 10.18
N LEU A 28 7.48 -3.65 9.70
CA LEU A 28 6.17 -4.13 9.24
C LEU A 28 6.13 -4.40 7.74
N LEU A 29 7.19 -4.05 7.01
CA LEU A 29 7.20 -4.16 5.55
C LEU A 29 7.02 -5.61 5.10
N GLU A 30 7.82 -6.54 5.61
CA GLU A 30 7.72 -7.96 5.26
C GLU A 30 6.32 -8.51 5.52
N ALA A 31 5.81 -8.31 6.74
CA ALA A 31 4.47 -8.77 7.11
C ALA A 31 3.38 -8.15 6.22
N THR A 32 3.58 -6.90 5.76
CA THR A 32 2.64 -6.22 4.87
C THR A 32 2.69 -6.81 3.47
N LEU A 33 3.87 -7.12 2.95
CA LEU A 33 4.04 -7.75 1.64
C LEU A 33 3.51 -9.20 1.65
N ASP A 34 3.78 -9.96 2.71
CA ASP A 34 3.31 -11.35 2.87
C ASP A 34 1.79 -11.45 3.08
N ALA A 35 1.15 -10.39 3.55
CA ALA A 35 -0.30 -10.35 3.71
C ALA A 35 -1.08 -10.13 2.39
N VAL A 36 -0.40 -10.00 1.25
CA VAL A 36 -1.04 -9.95 -0.08
C VAL A 36 -1.54 -11.34 -0.43
N VAL A 37 -2.86 -11.50 -0.56
CA VAL A 37 -3.51 -12.78 -0.88
C VAL A 37 -3.84 -12.94 -2.38
N LEU A 38 -3.69 -11.87 -3.16
CA LEU A 38 -3.95 -11.89 -4.60
C LEU A 38 -2.74 -12.48 -5.32
N GLU A 39 -3.02 -13.40 -6.24
CA GLU A 39 -1.99 -13.84 -7.18
C GLU A 39 -1.55 -12.64 -8.03
N ARG A 40 -0.25 -12.43 -8.07
CA ARG A 40 0.31 -11.41 -8.94
C ARG A 40 0.28 -11.90 -10.38
N PRO A 41 -0.12 -11.06 -11.35
CA PRO A 41 0.01 -11.43 -12.74
C PRO A 41 1.49 -11.73 -13.04
N PRO A 42 1.78 -12.73 -13.91
CA PRO A 42 3.14 -13.00 -14.33
C PRO A 42 3.74 -11.73 -14.94
N ALA A 43 5.04 -11.54 -14.72
CA ALA A 43 5.77 -10.46 -15.38
C ALA A 43 5.82 -10.77 -16.90
N GLU A 44 5.07 -10.01 -17.70
CA GLU A 44 5.08 -10.09 -19.15
C GLU A 44 5.27 -8.70 -19.75
N PRO A 45 6.20 -8.51 -20.62
CA PRO A 45 7.35 -9.36 -20.99
C PRO A 45 8.41 -9.44 -19.86
N PRO A 46 9.46 -10.29 -19.97
CA PRO A 46 10.36 -10.68 -18.85
C PRO A 46 11.02 -9.52 -18.09
N ASP A 47 10.94 -8.30 -18.59
CA ASP A 47 11.48 -7.09 -17.94
C ASP A 47 10.46 -6.32 -17.11
N TRP A 48 9.21 -6.80 -16.99
CA TRP A 48 8.16 -6.12 -16.23
C TRP A 48 8.16 -6.56 -14.76
N THR A 49 9.10 -6.03 -13.99
CA THR A 49 9.04 -6.16 -12.53
C THR A 49 7.98 -5.23 -11.95
N GLN A 50 7.31 -5.67 -10.89
CA GLN A 50 6.38 -4.80 -10.18
C GLN A 50 7.16 -3.77 -9.36
N HIS A 51 6.80 -2.50 -9.51
CA HIS A 51 7.45 -1.41 -8.82
C HIS A 51 6.80 -1.18 -7.44
N LEU A 52 7.63 -1.11 -6.40
CA LEU A 52 7.22 -0.83 -5.04
C LEU A 52 7.75 0.55 -4.61
N SER A 53 6.84 1.52 -4.45
CA SER A 53 7.19 2.85 -3.93
C SER A 53 7.10 2.87 -2.41
N LEU A 54 8.19 3.19 -1.74
CA LEU A 54 8.30 3.27 -0.29
C LEU A 54 8.72 4.68 0.15
N ASP A 55 8.36 5.03 1.38
CA ASP A 55 8.77 6.28 2.02
C ASP A 55 10.27 6.22 2.41
N ALA A 56 10.88 7.37 2.61
CA ALA A 56 12.26 7.50 3.06
C ALA A 56 12.55 6.82 4.41
N GLY A 57 11.51 6.58 5.21
CA GLY A 57 11.62 5.79 6.45
C GLY A 57 11.98 4.31 6.24
N PHE A 58 11.94 3.82 4.99
CA PHE A 58 12.35 2.48 4.57
C PHE A 58 13.73 2.46 3.88
N ASP A 59 14.51 3.56 4.00
CA ASP A 59 15.86 3.65 3.41
C ASP A 59 16.88 2.87 4.25
N ASP A 60 16.67 1.58 4.38
CA ASP A 60 17.54 0.63 5.07
C ASP A 60 17.70 -0.67 4.26
N ASP A 61 18.81 -1.36 4.49
CA ASP A 61 19.16 -2.57 3.73
C ASP A 61 18.12 -3.69 3.91
N PRO A 62 17.56 -3.95 5.12
CA PRO A 62 16.48 -4.92 5.28
C PRO A 62 15.24 -4.65 4.42
N SER A 63 14.82 -3.38 4.30
CA SER A 63 13.67 -3.01 3.48
C SER A 63 13.91 -3.24 1.99
N TYR A 64 15.13 -2.94 1.51
CA TYR A 64 15.53 -3.25 0.12
C TYR A 64 15.49 -4.76 -0.13
N LEU A 65 16.09 -5.56 0.76
CA LEU A 65 16.11 -7.02 0.63
C LEU A 65 14.69 -7.60 0.69
N ALA A 66 13.87 -7.16 1.63
CA ALA A 66 12.48 -7.62 1.76
C ALA A 66 11.65 -7.39 0.48
N ALA A 67 11.89 -6.29 -0.23
CA ALA A 67 11.23 -6.01 -1.50
C ALA A 67 11.76 -6.91 -2.63
N LEU A 68 13.08 -7.05 -2.74
CA LEU A 68 13.74 -7.85 -3.79
C LEU A 68 13.42 -9.34 -3.64
N ASP A 69 13.42 -9.89 -2.43
CA ASP A 69 13.07 -11.29 -2.13
C ASP A 69 11.63 -11.65 -2.55
N ARG A 70 10.80 -10.63 -2.79
CA ARG A 70 9.42 -10.79 -3.23
C ARG A 70 9.18 -10.29 -4.66
N ASP A 71 10.24 -10.23 -5.46
CA ASP A 71 10.21 -9.81 -6.87
C ASP A 71 9.64 -8.40 -7.10
N TYR A 72 9.86 -7.48 -6.16
CA TYR A 72 9.57 -6.07 -6.36
C TYR A 72 10.82 -5.27 -6.70
N THR A 73 10.69 -4.27 -7.55
CA THR A 73 11.71 -3.23 -7.73
C THR A 73 11.42 -2.07 -6.78
N PRO A 74 12.20 -1.89 -5.69
CA PRO A 74 11.93 -0.85 -4.71
C PRO A 74 12.33 0.54 -5.23
N HIS A 75 11.46 1.53 -5.00
CA HIS A 75 11.69 2.95 -5.23
C HIS A 75 11.58 3.68 -3.91
N ILE A 76 12.70 3.95 -3.29
CA ILE A 76 12.80 4.63 -1.99
C ILE A 76 13.48 5.98 -2.20
N ALA A 77 12.91 7.04 -1.64
CA ALA A 77 13.56 8.34 -1.63
C ALA A 77 14.74 8.29 -0.65
N SER A 78 15.92 7.95 -1.16
CA SER A 78 17.13 7.79 -0.34
C SER A 78 17.62 9.14 0.19
N HIS A 79 17.98 9.16 1.47
CA HIS A 79 18.74 10.24 2.09
C HIS A 79 20.27 10.03 1.93
N ARG A 80 20.69 8.84 1.51
CA ARG A 80 22.11 8.43 1.42
C ARG A 80 22.74 8.75 0.08
N THR A 81 21.92 8.80 -0.96
CA THR A 81 22.37 9.02 -2.34
C THR A 81 21.67 10.22 -2.97
N PRO A 82 22.35 10.99 -3.83
CA PRO A 82 21.67 12.04 -4.58
C PRO A 82 20.55 11.46 -5.44
N PRO A 83 19.46 12.22 -5.65
CA PRO A 83 18.34 11.74 -6.45
C PRO A 83 18.81 11.44 -7.88
N PRO A 84 18.24 10.38 -8.51
CA PRO A 84 18.55 10.06 -9.89
C PRO A 84 18.15 11.22 -10.82
N PRO A 85 18.73 11.31 -12.02
CA PRO A 85 18.39 12.33 -12.99
C PRO A 85 16.88 12.26 -13.34
N PRO A 86 16.25 13.39 -13.70
CA PRO A 86 14.80 13.48 -13.89
C PRO A 86 14.20 12.40 -14.79
N GLU A 87 14.93 11.99 -15.84
CA GLU A 87 14.49 10.97 -16.80
C GLU A 87 14.38 9.56 -16.20
N ARG A 88 15.06 9.31 -15.08
CA ARG A 88 15.10 8.02 -14.37
C ARG A 88 14.31 8.04 -13.07
N ARG A 89 13.65 9.16 -12.75
CA ARG A 89 12.86 9.25 -11.52
C ARG A 89 11.55 8.50 -11.67
N PHE A 90 11.36 7.52 -10.80
CA PHE A 90 10.05 6.93 -10.65
C PHE A 90 9.11 7.94 -9.96
N PRO A 91 7.89 8.19 -10.47
CA PRO A 91 6.99 9.16 -9.86
C PRO A 91 6.68 8.82 -8.41
N ALA A 92 6.86 9.78 -7.52
CA ALA A 92 6.46 9.61 -6.12
C ALA A 92 4.93 9.42 -6.04
N ARG A 93 4.48 8.25 -5.58
CA ARG A 93 3.05 7.90 -5.46
C ARG A 93 2.55 7.85 -4.02
N ARG A 94 3.27 8.47 -3.10
CA ARG A 94 2.91 8.51 -1.68
C ARG A 94 1.47 8.99 -1.46
N TRP A 95 1.01 9.98 -2.21
CA TRP A 95 -0.35 10.51 -2.13
C TRP A 95 -1.43 9.44 -2.34
N VAL A 96 -1.13 8.35 -3.04
CA VAL A 96 -2.08 7.24 -3.30
C VAL A 96 -2.43 6.52 -2.00
N VAL A 97 -1.42 6.18 -1.20
CA VAL A 97 -1.62 5.54 0.13
C VAL A 97 -2.34 6.49 1.07
N GLU A 98 -1.93 7.76 1.10
CA GLU A 98 -2.54 8.79 1.95
C GLU A 98 -4.02 8.97 1.60
N ARG A 99 -4.37 8.99 0.31
CA ARG A 99 -5.76 9.05 -0.16
C ARG A 99 -6.58 7.86 0.30
N THR A 100 -6.02 6.64 0.19
CA THR A 100 -6.72 5.43 0.63
C THR A 100 -6.92 5.41 2.14
N LEU A 101 -5.91 5.81 2.92
CA LEU A 101 -6.05 5.97 4.36
C LEU A 101 -7.11 7.03 4.72
N ALA A 102 -7.15 8.15 3.99
CA ALA A 102 -8.18 9.18 4.19
C ALA A 102 -9.59 8.64 3.92
N TRP A 103 -9.77 7.78 2.92
CA TRP A 103 -11.05 7.12 2.67
C TRP A 103 -11.44 6.16 3.79
N LEU A 104 -10.49 5.35 4.29
CA LEU A 104 -10.72 4.46 5.42
C LEU A 104 -11.09 5.24 6.68
N HIS A 105 -10.46 6.38 6.91
CA HIS A 105 -10.73 7.24 8.08
C HIS A 105 -12.10 7.93 8.04
N ARG A 106 -12.83 7.93 6.93
CA ARG A 106 -14.24 8.35 6.90
C ARG A 106 -15.15 7.44 7.73
N TRP A 107 -14.70 6.22 8.01
CA TRP A 107 -15.40 5.29 8.86
C TRP A 107 -15.02 5.57 10.31
N ARG A 108 -15.99 6.06 11.09
CA ARG A 108 -15.75 6.49 12.48
C ARG A 108 -15.10 5.41 13.35
N GLY A 109 -15.49 4.14 13.17
CA GLY A 109 -14.90 3.00 13.89
C GLY A 109 -13.45 2.69 13.50
N ILE A 110 -12.98 3.18 12.34
CA ILE A 110 -11.59 3.07 11.90
C ILE A 110 -10.77 4.28 12.33
N LEU A 111 -11.36 5.47 12.26
CA LEU A 111 -10.71 6.71 12.69
C LEU A 111 -10.42 6.67 14.19
N ILE A 112 -11.42 6.31 14.99
CA ILE A 112 -11.34 6.18 16.43
C ILE A 112 -11.48 4.70 16.77
N ARG A 113 -10.38 4.10 17.25
CA ARG A 113 -10.39 2.69 17.62
C ARG A 113 -11.20 2.47 18.92
N TRP A 114 -12.36 1.88 18.80
CA TRP A 114 -13.18 1.41 19.91
C TRP A 114 -12.87 -0.06 20.27
N GLU A 115 -12.36 -0.81 19.31
CA GLU A 115 -12.08 -2.22 19.44
C GLU A 115 -10.89 -2.49 20.37
N ARG A 116 -11.13 -3.25 21.44
CA ARG A 116 -10.09 -3.65 22.39
C ARG A 116 -9.10 -4.64 21.76
N LYS A 117 -9.64 -5.66 21.06
CA LYS A 117 -8.84 -6.70 20.41
C LYS A 117 -8.30 -6.18 19.08
N ALA A 118 -7.00 -6.37 18.84
CA ALA A 118 -6.36 -5.98 17.59
C ALA A 118 -6.95 -6.73 16.39
N ALA A 119 -7.30 -8.03 16.56
CA ALA A 119 -7.91 -8.83 15.51
C ALA A 119 -9.27 -8.29 15.06
N ASN A 120 -10.13 -7.84 15.99
CA ASN A 120 -11.43 -7.25 15.64
C ASN A 120 -11.23 -5.95 14.85
N TYR A 121 -10.28 -5.13 15.26
CA TYR A 121 -9.95 -3.90 14.55
C TYR A 121 -9.40 -4.17 13.15
N LEU A 122 -8.53 -5.18 13.01
CA LEU A 122 -8.04 -5.62 11.69
C LEU A 122 -9.19 -6.13 10.81
N GLY A 123 -10.11 -6.94 11.35
CA GLY A 123 -11.29 -7.40 10.62
C GLY A 123 -12.17 -6.25 10.12
N LEU A 124 -12.36 -5.20 10.93
CA LEU A 124 -13.09 -4.00 10.52
C LEU A 124 -12.37 -3.26 9.36
N LEU A 125 -11.04 -3.15 9.44
CA LEU A 125 -10.22 -2.56 8.38
C LEU A 125 -10.30 -3.38 7.08
N GLN A 126 -10.19 -4.71 7.16
CA GLN A 126 -10.31 -5.60 6.01
C GLN A 126 -11.71 -5.51 5.37
N PHE A 127 -12.76 -5.46 6.18
CA PHE A 127 -14.12 -5.25 5.69
C PHE A 127 -14.27 -3.92 4.95
N ALA A 128 -13.71 -2.83 5.49
CA ALA A 128 -13.71 -1.53 4.81
C ALA A 128 -12.93 -1.57 3.48
N CYS A 129 -11.80 -2.25 3.44
CA CYS A 129 -11.03 -2.49 2.20
C CYS A 129 -11.86 -3.27 1.17
N ALA A 130 -12.56 -4.32 1.59
CA ALA A 130 -13.46 -5.09 0.72
C ALA A 130 -14.59 -4.23 0.14
N LEU A 131 -15.16 -3.31 0.94
CA LEU A 131 -16.18 -2.37 0.45
C LEU A 131 -15.62 -1.35 -0.55
N LEU A 132 -14.36 -0.91 -0.40
CA LEU A 132 -13.71 -0.06 -1.41
C LEU A 132 -13.59 -0.80 -2.74
N TRP A 133 -13.14 -2.07 -2.71
CA TRP A 133 -13.06 -2.91 -3.90
C TRP A 133 -14.43 -3.20 -4.52
N PHE A 134 -15.42 -3.53 -3.71
CA PHE A 134 -16.79 -3.77 -4.19
C PHE A 134 -17.36 -2.55 -4.92
N ARG A 135 -17.19 -1.34 -4.35
CA ARG A 135 -17.62 -0.09 -5.01
C ARG A 135 -16.88 0.17 -6.31
N ARG A 136 -15.59 -0.17 -6.37
CA ARG A 136 -14.79 -0.01 -7.57
C ARG A 136 -15.25 -0.97 -8.67
N LEU A 137 -15.40 -2.24 -8.36
CA LEU A 137 -15.91 -3.26 -9.28
C LEU A 137 -17.30 -2.89 -9.80
N HIS A 138 -18.19 -2.49 -8.93
CA HIS A 138 -19.54 -2.05 -9.31
C HIS A 138 -19.53 -0.88 -10.32
N ARG A 139 -18.62 0.08 -10.18
CA ARG A 139 -18.46 1.16 -11.16
C ARG A 139 -17.94 0.67 -12.50
N LEU A 140 -16.99 -0.26 -12.49
CA LEU A 140 -16.41 -0.84 -13.70
C LEU A 140 -17.42 -1.68 -14.47
N THR A 141 -18.27 -2.43 -13.76
CA THR A 141 -19.29 -3.31 -14.38
C THR A 141 -20.52 -2.55 -14.88
N ASN A 142 -20.89 -1.44 -14.25
CA ASN A 142 -22.09 -0.67 -14.59
C ASN A 142 -21.85 0.53 -15.53
N GLY A 143 -20.68 0.60 -16.17
CA GLY A 143 -20.45 1.47 -17.32
C GLY A 143 -20.56 2.99 -17.08
N SER A 144 -20.32 3.49 -15.88
CA SER A 144 -20.15 4.93 -15.69
C SER A 144 -18.80 5.36 -16.25
N PRO A 145 -18.75 6.20 -17.30
CA PRO A 145 -17.50 6.72 -17.81
C PRO A 145 -16.78 7.46 -16.68
N GLN A 146 -15.55 7.06 -16.40
CA GLN A 146 -14.71 7.76 -15.45
C GLN A 146 -14.47 9.17 -15.98
N SER A 147 -15.14 10.16 -15.39
CA SER A 147 -14.66 11.53 -15.48
C SER A 147 -13.37 11.61 -14.71
N TYR A 148 -12.24 11.41 -15.37
CA TYR A 148 -10.94 11.81 -14.86
C TYR A 148 -10.98 13.34 -14.72
N VAL A 149 -11.28 13.81 -13.52
CA VAL A 149 -10.99 15.19 -13.16
C VAL A 149 -9.47 15.28 -13.10
N ARG A 150 -8.93 16.00 -14.07
CA ARG A 150 -7.52 16.38 -14.18
C ARG A 150 -7.09 17.23 -12.98
#